data_18339df38c4ec51f4f8bb40937b56535
#
_entry.id   18339df38c4ec51f4f8bb40937b56535
#
_cell.length_a   1.000
_cell.length_b   1.000
_cell.length_c   1.000
_cell.angle_alpha   90.00
_cell.angle_beta   90.00
_cell.angle_gamma   90.00
#
_symmetry.space_group_name_H-M   'P 1'
#
loop_
_entity.id
_entity.type
_entity.pdbx_description
1 polymer ?
#
loop_
_entity_poly.entity_id
_entity_poly.type
_entity_poly.pdbx_seq_one_letter_code
_entity_poly.pdbx_strand_id
1 'polypeptide(L)'
;MQMNATRGYRPGLVDLASGQVSREIFVNDDIYAQEQERVFARSWLFIGHESQIPNPGDFFASRMGEESVILCRDRAGAVHVFLNSCRHRGMKVCRYDDGNTTVFTCPYHGWSYGTDGALVGVPFFREAYHSELDRTKYRLVEVAQLCCYKGTVWANWDASAPPFLEHLGEFRRFLDLILDGWDGREGQAELLGGVQKWIIPCNWKFPAENFSGDTYHNISHRSVDLVGAGPSGRSRRDYGELNVARKLHVAIPDRGHQTITYMLPKDHQPQAAYQNSPEVAEYFRHCEEERRRRPGANSRLIGAPGEIFPNVALLPRQPRTLAVWHPVSAHQTEVWRFFFVDRDAPRPVKNFLRDYYIRYSGPAGMTEQDDMENWNYAHSASRGVIARRHPYTYEMGMGHAVENYEWEGLRMPGRVVDLTKAQ
;
A
#
# COMPACT_ATOMS: atom_id res chain seq x y z
N MET A 1 -25.62 -21.01 19.56
CA MET A 1 -25.75 -19.58 19.32
C MET A 1 -25.76 -19.41 17.79
N GLN A 2 -26.94 -19.30 17.20
CA GLN A 2 -27.09 -19.17 15.75
C GLN A 2 -26.58 -17.78 15.37
N MET A 3 -25.48 -17.72 14.63
CA MET A 3 -25.02 -16.49 13.99
C MET A 3 -26.07 -16.08 12.96
N ASN A 4 -26.67 -14.91 13.15
CA ASN A 4 -27.63 -14.31 12.23
C ASN A 4 -26.96 -14.06 10.87
N ALA A 5 -27.23 -14.92 9.91
CA ALA A 5 -26.65 -14.93 8.56
C ALA A 5 -27.38 -13.97 7.59
N THR A 6 -27.79 -12.77 8.02
CA THR A 6 -28.36 -11.78 7.09
C THR A 6 -28.16 -10.34 7.59
N ARG A 7 -26.92 -9.91 7.71
CA ARG A 7 -26.66 -8.46 7.57
C ARG A 7 -26.51 -8.18 6.07
N GLY A 8 -27.65 -7.95 5.41
CA GLY A 8 -27.69 -7.72 3.97
C GLY A 8 -26.99 -6.41 3.58
N TYR A 9 -26.54 -6.35 2.32
CA TYR A 9 -26.19 -5.10 1.63
C TYR A 9 -27.25 -4.02 1.95
N ARG A 10 -26.78 -2.84 2.42
CA ARG A 10 -27.65 -1.67 2.62
C ARG A 10 -27.71 -0.92 1.29
N PRO A 11 -28.85 -0.94 0.55
CA PRO A 11 -28.99 -0.14 -0.66
C PRO A 11 -28.92 1.35 -0.30
N GLY A 12 -28.37 2.17 -1.20
CA GLY A 12 -28.31 3.63 -1.05
C GLY A 12 -27.08 4.18 -0.32
N LEU A 13 -26.05 3.36 -0.07
CA LEU A 13 -24.78 3.87 0.48
C LEU A 13 -23.97 4.64 -0.57
N VAL A 14 -24.07 4.26 -1.82
CA VAL A 14 -23.40 4.91 -2.95
C VAL A 14 -24.41 5.04 -4.08
N ASP A 15 -24.61 6.26 -4.55
CA ASP A 15 -25.42 6.56 -5.73
C ASP A 15 -24.50 6.95 -6.89
N LEU A 16 -24.30 5.99 -7.81
CA LEU A 16 -23.43 6.17 -8.97
C LEU A 16 -24.00 7.17 -10.00
N ALA A 17 -25.32 7.45 -9.97
CA ALA A 17 -25.91 8.38 -10.92
C ALA A 17 -25.70 9.84 -10.51
N SER A 18 -25.76 10.12 -9.21
CA SER A 18 -25.57 11.47 -8.65
C SER A 18 -24.18 11.71 -8.05
N GLY A 19 -23.31 10.68 -7.99
CA GLY A 19 -22.00 10.78 -7.33
C GLY A 19 -22.07 11.00 -5.83
N GLN A 20 -23.20 10.64 -5.19
CA GLN A 20 -23.34 10.82 -3.75
C GLN A 20 -22.96 9.57 -2.99
N VAL A 21 -22.23 9.76 -1.88
CA VAL A 21 -21.76 8.71 -1.00
C VAL A 21 -22.21 8.99 0.43
N SER A 22 -22.92 8.01 1.02
CA SER A 22 -23.37 8.11 2.40
C SER A 22 -22.19 8.13 3.37
N ARG A 23 -22.21 9.05 4.34
CA ARG A 23 -21.22 9.12 5.42
C ARG A 23 -21.20 7.85 6.30
N GLU A 24 -22.25 7.06 6.29
CA GLU A 24 -22.32 5.79 7.03
C GLU A 24 -21.18 4.83 6.67
N ILE A 25 -20.71 4.83 5.41
CA ILE A 25 -19.61 3.94 5.01
C ILE A 25 -18.31 4.22 5.77
N PHE A 26 -18.13 5.40 6.34
CA PHE A 26 -16.93 5.82 7.05
C PHE A 26 -17.04 5.71 8.58
N VAL A 27 -18.24 5.55 9.13
CA VAL A 27 -18.44 5.67 10.59
C VAL A 27 -19.30 4.55 11.21
N ASN A 28 -19.73 3.58 10.42
CA ASN A 28 -20.65 2.54 10.88
C ASN A 28 -19.91 1.23 11.17
N ASP A 29 -19.99 0.75 12.42
CA ASP A 29 -19.28 -0.47 12.88
C ASP A 29 -19.81 -1.73 12.18
N ASP A 30 -21.10 -1.80 11.81
CA ASP A 30 -21.66 -2.95 11.10
C ASP A 30 -21.13 -3.04 9.66
N ILE A 31 -20.90 -1.89 9.01
CA ILE A 31 -20.26 -1.84 7.69
C ILE A 31 -18.81 -2.28 7.81
N TYR A 32 -18.08 -1.76 8.79
CA TYR A 32 -16.73 -2.16 9.09
C TYR A 32 -16.58 -3.68 9.30
N ALA A 33 -17.47 -4.27 10.10
CA ALA A 33 -17.46 -5.72 10.30
C ALA A 33 -17.68 -6.51 9.00
N GLN A 34 -18.54 -6.01 8.09
CA GLN A 34 -18.75 -6.62 6.78
C GLN A 34 -17.51 -6.46 5.87
N GLU A 35 -16.77 -5.36 5.99
CA GLU A 35 -15.53 -5.15 5.25
C GLU A 35 -14.46 -6.18 5.64
N GLN A 36 -14.35 -6.54 6.93
CA GLN A 36 -13.42 -7.60 7.34
C GLN A 36 -13.71 -8.93 6.64
N GLU A 37 -14.99 -9.33 6.54
CA GLU A 37 -15.39 -10.58 5.91
C GLU A 37 -15.38 -10.54 4.38
N ARG A 38 -15.81 -9.43 3.77
CA ARG A 38 -16.11 -9.36 2.33
C ARG A 38 -15.01 -8.69 1.52
N VAL A 39 -14.16 -7.88 2.17
CA VAL A 39 -13.06 -7.19 1.54
C VAL A 39 -11.74 -7.80 2.02
N PHE A 40 -11.37 -7.62 3.29
CA PHE A 40 -10.04 -8.00 3.77
C PHE A 40 -9.78 -9.52 3.78
N ALA A 41 -10.79 -10.34 4.03
CA ALA A 41 -10.66 -11.79 3.95
C ALA A 41 -10.66 -12.35 2.51
N ARG A 42 -10.90 -11.52 1.49
CA ARG A 42 -11.03 -11.97 0.09
C ARG A 42 -10.17 -11.23 -0.91
N SER A 43 -9.50 -10.17 -0.49
CA SER A 43 -8.65 -9.38 -1.38
C SER A 43 -7.18 -9.77 -1.27
N TRP A 44 -6.41 -9.45 -2.31
CA TRP A 44 -4.97 -9.50 -2.25
C TRP A 44 -4.44 -8.35 -1.39
N LEU A 45 -3.69 -8.69 -0.35
CA LEU A 45 -3.13 -7.74 0.61
C LEU A 45 -1.61 -7.76 0.55
N PHE A 46 -1.01 -6.58 0.66
CA PHE A 46 0.43 -6.43 0.73
C PHE A 46 0.96 -6.84 2.11
N ILE A 47 1.95 -7.72 2.15
CA ILE A 47 2.50 -8.27 3.37
C ILE A 47 3.84 -7.64 3.73
N GLY A 48 4.69 -7.42 2.74
CA GLY A 48 6.04 -6.91 2.92
C GLY A 48 6.88 -7.06 1.66
N HIS A 49 8.20 -7.04 1.84
CA HIS A 49 9.17 -7.15 0.75
C HIS A 49 10.23 -8.19 1.08
N GLU A 50 10.70 -8.94 0.11
CA GLU A 50 11.72 -10.00 0.30
C GLU A 50 13.02 -9.48 0.90
N SER A 51 13.35 -8.18 0.72
CA SER A 51 14.51 -7.58 1.37
C SER A 51 14.41 -7.47 2.91
N GLN A 52 13.22 -7.71 3.49
CA GLN A 52 13.01 -7.80 4.94
C GLN A 52 13.32 -9.22 5.49
N ILE A 53 13.33 -10.20 4.61
CA ILE A 53 13.57 -11.62 4.94
C ILE A 53 14.61 -12.22 3.99
N PRO A 54 15.82 -11.63 3.84
CA PRO A 54 16.80 -12.07 2.83
C PRO A 54 17.38 -13.46 3.10
N ASN A 55 17.43 -13.91 4.35
CA ASN A 55 18.09 -15.15 4.74
C ASN A 55 17.10 -16.19 5.27
N PRO A 56 17.43 -17.49 5.18
CA PRO A 56 16.66 -18.54 5.87
C PRO A 56 16.50 -18.26 7.36
N GLY A 57 15.27 -18.39 7.86
CA GLY A 57 14.89 -18.09 9.24
C GLY A 57 14.51 -16.64 9.49
N ASP A 58 14.75 -15.71 8.56
CA ASP A 58 14.27 -14.34 8.69
C ASP A 58 12.75 -14.30 8.69
N PHE A 59 12.20 -13.41 9.51
CA PHE A 59 10.77 -13.16 9.59
C PHE A 59 10.45 -11.68 9.78
N PHE A 60 9.25 -11.32 9.35
CA PHE A 60 8.65 -9.99 9.54
C PHE A 60 7.18 -10.17 9.96
N ALA A 61 6.78 -9.53 11.07
CA ALA A 61 5.39 -9.53 11.51
C ALA A 61 4.59 -8.49 10.72
N SER A 62 3.50 -8.94 10.10
CA SER A 62 2.63 -8.12 9.26
C SER A 62 1.16 -8.26 9.65
N ARG A 63 0.27 -7.69 8.83
CA ARG A 63 -1.18 -7.72 9.04
C ARG A 63 -1.93 -7.97 7.73
N MET A 64 -3.07 -8.64 7.85
CA MET A 64 -4.06 -8.82 6.78
C MET A 64 -5.45 -8.44 7.34
N GLY A 65 -5.88 -7.19 7.10
CA GLY A 65 -7.02 -6.64 7.85
C GLY A 65 -6.68 -6.58 9.34
N GLU A 66 -7.55 -7.12 10.18
CA GLU A 66 -7.29 -7.24 11.64
C GLU A 66 -6.35 -8.40 12.00
N GLU A 67 -6.14 -9.37 11.09
CA GLU A 67 -5.35 -10.56 11.37
C GLU A 67 -3.85 -10.24 11.43
N SER A 68 -3.19 -10.67 12.51
CA SER A 68 -1.74 -10.66 12.61
C SER A 68 -1.17 -11.83 11.82
N VAL A 69 -0.18 -11.58 10.96
CA VAL A 69 0.48 -12.62 10.17
C VAL A 69 2.00 -12.57 10.33
N ILE A 70 2.67 -13.67 10.01
CA ILE A 70 4.12 -13.81 9.99
C ILE A 70 4.53 -14.08 8.55
N LEU A 71 5.27 -13.15 7.95
CA LEU A 71 6.03 -13.37 6.72
C LEU A 71 7.38 -13.97 7.12
N CYS A 72 7.78 -15.10 6.57
CA CYS A 72 9.09 -15.67 6.86
C CYS A 72 9.68 -16.42 5.67
N ARG A 73 11.01 -16.62 5.71
CA ARG A 73 11.73 -17.49 4.78
C ARG A 73 12.13 -18.76 5.53
N ASP A 74 11.73 -19.90 5.02
CA ASP A 74 12.08 -21.19 5.63
C ASP A 74 13.54 -21.58 5.37
N ARG A 75 13.94 -22.73 5.89
CA ARG A 75 15.31 -23.26 5.73
C ARG A 75 15.66 -23.64 4.29
N ALA A 76 14.65 -23.96 3.47
CA ALA A 76 14.81 -24.29 2.06
C ALA A 76 14.82 -23.04 1.16
N GLY A 77 14.57 -21.85 1.74
CA GLY A 77 14.52 -20.58 1.03
C GLY A 77 13.12 -20.21 0.53
N ALA A 78 12.09 -21.01 0.81
CA ALA A 78 10.72 -20.72 0.42
C ALA A 78 10.13 -19.61 1.32
N VAL A 79 9.30 -18.76 0.73
CA VAL A 79 8.58 -17.69 1.43
C VAL A 79 7.22 -18.20 1.85
N HIS A 80 6.86 -17.93 3.10
CA HIS A 80 5.59 -18.30 3.71
C HIS A 80 4.92 -17.12 4.39
N VAL A 81 3.60 -17.13 4.46
CA VAL A 81 2.79 -16.22 5.26
C VAL A 81 1.83 -17.03 6.11
N PHE A 82 1.99 -16.97 7.42
CA PHE A 82 1.17 -17.70 8.39
C PHE A 82 0.35 -16.78 9.26
N LEU A 83 -0.87 -17.20 9.61
CA LEU A 83 -1.62 -16.59 10.70
C LEU A 83 -0.79 -16.66 12.00
N ASN A 84 -0.54 -15.54 12.63
CA ASN A 84 0.23 -15.45 13.88
C ASN A 84 -0.61 -15.86 15.09
N SER A 85 -1.09 -17.10 15.08
CA SER A 85 -1.96 -17.63 16.10
C SER A 85 -1.64 -19.09 16.38
N CYS A 86 -1.28 -19.41 17.63
CA CYS A 86 -0.99 -20.75 18.08
C CYS A 86 -2.21 -21.66 17.96
N ARG A 87 -2.06 -22.82 17.31
CA ARG A 87 -3.13 -23.80 17.09
C ARG A 87 -3.65 -24.45 18.37
N HIS A 88 -2.98 -24.24 19.51
CA HIS A 88 -3.42 -24.73 20.82
C HIS A 88 -4.54 -23.85 21.40
N ARG A 89 -4.24 -22.56 21.71
CA ARG A 89 -5.18 -21.63 22.36
C ARG A 89 -5.03 -20.18 21.87
N GLY A 90 -4.67 -19.97 20.60
CA GLY A 90 -4.77 -18.70 19.92
C GLY A 90 -3.72 -17.62 20.27
N MET A 91 -2.79 -17.89 21.20
CA MET A 91 -1.74 -16.92 21.53
C MET A 91 -0.88 -16.61 20.30
N LYS A 92 -0.46 -15.33 20.11
CA LYS A 92 0.54 -14.98 19.09
C LYS A 92 1.83 -15.76 19.33
N VAL A 93 2.31 -16.46 18.30
CA VAL A 93 3.56 -17.23 18.38
C VAL A 93 4.79 -16.34 18.16
N CYS A 94 4.66 -15.28 17.38
CA CYS A 94 5.67 -14.25 17.17
C CYS A 94 5.18 -12.91 17.75
N ARG A 95 6.01 -12.28 18.60
CA ARG A 95 5.72 -11.00 19.27
C ARG A 95 6.69 -9.88 18.91
N TYR A 96 7.66 -10.19 18.06
CA TYR A 96 8.66 -9.25 17.56
C TYR A 96 8.28 -8.80 16.17
N ASP A 97 8.65 -7.58 15.81
CA ASP A 97 8.37 -7.02 14.48
C ASP A 97 9.14 -7.72 13.38
N ASP A 98 10.40 -8.05 13.65
CA ASP A 98 11.29 -8.77 12.73
C ASP A 98 12.37 -9.56 13.51
N GLY A 99 13.14 -10.35 12.81
CA GLY A 99 14.25 -11.09 13.36
C GLY A 99 14.60 -12.34 12.55
N ASN A 100 15.44 -13.20 13.17
CA ASN A 100 15.82 -14.50 12.61
C ASN A 100 15.59 -15.59 13.65
N THR A 101 14.94 -16.67 13.25
CA THR A 101 14.70 -17.83 14.12
C THR A 101 14.64 -19.13 13.33
N THR A 102 14.89 -20.22 13.99
CA THR A 102 14.70 -21.57 13.42
C THR A 102 13.36 -22.18 13.81
N VAL A 103 12.73 -21.64 14.87
CA VAL A 103 11.49 -22.17 15.47
C VAL A 103 10.72 -21.05 16.16
N PHE A 104 9.44 -20.93 15.88
CA PHE A 104 8.51 -20.07 16.58
C PHE A 104 7.94 -20.82 17.80
N THR A 105 8.31 -20.43 19.00
CA THR A 105 7.79 -21.07 20.23
C THR A 105 6.72 -20.21 20.88
N CYS A 106 5.52 -20.77 21.01
CA CYS A 106 4.40 -20.11 21.66
C CYS A 106 4.72 -19.87 23.15
N PRO A 107 4.71 -18.61 23.62
CA PRO A 107 5.10 -18.30 25.00
C PRO A 107 4.06 -18.74 26.03
N TYR A 108 2.86 -19.19 25.61
CA TYR A 108 1.81 -19.60 26.53
C TYR A 108 2.02 -21.03 27.05
N HIS A 109 2.18 -22.02 26.15
CA HIS A 109 2.32 -23.43 26.54
C HIS A 109 3.48 -24.14 25.83
N GLY A 110 4.39 -23.41 25.17
CA GLY A 110 5.59 -23.99 24.59
C GLY A 110 5.40 -24.78 23.27
N TRP A 111 4.20 -24.77 22.68
CA TRP A 111 4.05 -25.36 21.34
C TRP A 111 4.98 -24.65 20.37
N SER A 112 5.75 -25.43 19.59
CA SER A 112 6.80 -24.91 18.75
C SER A 112 6.59 -25.28 17.30
N TYR A 113 6.77 -24.29 16.40
CA TYR A 113 6.53 -24.42 14.97
C TYR A 113 7.80 -24.12 14.18
N GLY A 114 8.12 -24.95 13.21
CA GLY A 114 9.18 -24.66 12.24
C GLY A 114 8.85 -23.44 11.39
N THR A 115 9.85 -22.89 10.70
CA THR A 115 9.67 -21.78 9.77
C THR A 115 8.87 -22.17 8.52
N ASP A 116 8.66 -23.47 8.29
CA ASP A 116 7.73 -24.06 7.33
C ASP A 116 6.29 -24.23 7.88
N GLY A 117 6.03 -23.77 9.10
CA GLY A 117 4.73 -23.85 9.78
C GLY A 117 4.43 -25.21 10.46
N ALA A 118 5.28 -26.24 10.32
CA ALA A 118 5.06 -27.54 10.93
C ALA A 118 5.12 -27.47 12.48
N LEU A 119 4.20 -28.17 13.18
CA LEU A 119 4.26 -28.33 14.63
C LEU A 119 5.38 -29.33 14.99
N VAL A 120 6.51 -28.81 15.47
CA VAL A 120 7.72 -29.60 15.76
C VAL A 120 7.90 -29.94 17.23
N GLY A 121 7.32 -29.17 18.12
CA GLY A 121 7.44 -29.37 19.59
C GLY A 121 6.11 -29.21 20.32
N VAL A 122 5.81 -30.19 21.20
CA VAL A 122 4.66 -30.18 22.12
C VAL A 122 5.14 -30.61 23.49
N PRO A 123 5.15 -29.73 24.50
CA PRO A 123 5.50 -30.11 25.87
C PRO A 123 4.57 -31.19 26.41
N PHE A 124 5.11 -32.07 27.24
CA PHE A 124 4.37 -33.18 27.83
C PHE A 124 3.66 -34.10 26.83
N PHE A 125 4.24 -34.23 25.60
CA PHE A 125 3.64 -35.00 24.52
C PHE A 125 3.31 -36.44 24.91
N ARG A 126 4.16 -37.09 25.71
CA ARG A 126 3.93 -38.46 26.18
C ARG A 126 2.95 -38.48 27.34
N GLU A 127 3.14 -37.61 28.33
CA GLU A 127 2.43 -37.61 29.59
C GLU A 127 1.00 -37.10 29.48
N ALA A 128 0.80 -36.01 28.74
CA ALA A 128 -0.50 -35.34 28.61
C ALA A 128 -1.28 -35.72 27.33
N TYR A 129 -0.56 -36.05 26.26
CA TYR A 129 -1.18 -36.41 24.99
C TYR A 129 -1.04 -37.89 24.63
N HIS A 130 -0.44 -38.70 25.52
CA HIS A 130 -0.23 -40.15 25.36
C HIS A 130 0.46 -40.52 24.02
N SER A 131 1.23 -39.58 23.46
CA SER A 131 1.84 -39.67 22.11
C SER A 131 0.83 -39.80 20.96
N GLU A 132 -0.45 -39.50 21.19
CA GLU A 132 -1.55 -39.73 20.21
C GLU A 132 -1.92 -38.47 19.40
N LEU A 133 -1.40 -37.28 19.80
CA LEU A 133 -1.69 -36.05 19.08
C LEU A 133 -1.10 -36.07 17.66
N ASP A 134 -1.96 -36.04 16.65
CA ASP A 134 -1.56 -35.91 15.27
C ASP A 134 -1.06 -34.48 14.96
N ARG A 135 0.26 -34.29 15.01
CA ARG A 135 0.90 -32.98 14.83
C ARG A 135 0.64 -32.37 13.45
N THR A 136 0.34 -33.19 12.44
CA THR A 136 0.11 -32.73 11.07
C THR A 136 -1.15 -31.85 10.95
N LYS A 137 -2.13 -32.07 11.82
CA LYS A 137 -3.39 -31.31 11.90
C LYS A 137 -3.24 -29.93 12.55
N TYR A 138 -2.11 -29.69 13.21
CA TYR A 138 -1.90 -28.48 14.00
C TYR A 138 -0.74 -27.61 13.51
N ARG A 139 -0.45 -27.67 12.20
CA ARG A 139 0.44 -26.71 11.54
C ARG A 139 -0.11 -25.29 11.73
N LEU A 140 0.76 -24.26 11.65
CA LEU A 140 0.28 -22.87 11.51
C LEU A 140 -0.64 -22.78 10.29
N VAL A 141 -1.65 -21.94 10.38
CA VAL A 141 -2.55 -21.67 9.24
C VAL A 141 -1.79 -20.82 8.24
N GLU A 142 -1.59 -21.35 7.06
CA GLU A 142 -0.97 -20.63 5.96
C GLU A 142 -2.05 -19.93 5.11
N VAL A 143 -1.71 -18.81 4.49
CA VAL A 143 -2.59 -18.11 3.55
C VAL A 143 -2.95 -19.04 2.38
N ALA A 144 -4.14 -18.86 1.82
CA ALA A 144 -4.59 -19.71 0.72
C ALA A 144 -3.83 -19.44 -0.59
N GLN A 145 -3.42 -18.20 -0.80
CA GLN A 145 -2.63 -17.81 -1.97
C GLN A 145 -1.51 -16.86 -1.57
N LEU A 146 -0.34 -17.04 -2.17
CA LEU A 146 0.87 -16.24 -1.99
C LEU A 146 1.44 -15.88 -3.36
N CYS A 147 1.87 -14.63 -3.53
CA CYS A 147 2.57 -14.18 -4.74
C CYS A 147 3.74 -13.26 -4.38
N CYS A 148 4.93 -13.60 -4.86
CA CYS A 148 6.08 -12.70 -4.87
C CYS A 148 6.16 -12.01 -6.23
N TYR A 149 6.14 -10.69 -6.24
CA TYR A 149 6.22 -9.89 -7.47
C TYR A 149 7.26 -8.79 -7.33
N LYS A 150 8.35 -8.88 -8.08
CA LYS A 150 9.48 -7.91 -8.05
C LYS A 150 9.93 -7.58 -6.62
N GLY A 151 10.02 -8.59 -5.76
CA GLY A 151 10.40 -8.47 -4.36
C GLY A 151 9.25 -8.15 -3.39
N THR A 152 8.11 -7.65 -3.85
CA THR A 152 6.93 -7.47 -2.98
C THR A 152 6.22 -8.79 -2.74
N VAL A 153 5.70 -8.98 -1.53
CA VAL A 153 4.97 -10.18 -1.11
C VAL A 153 3.51 -9.83 -0.88
N TRP A 154 2.63 -10.56 -1.56
CA TRP A 154 1.18 -10.40 -1.52
C TRP A 154 0.51 -11.71 -1.13
N ALA A 155 -0.54 -11.65 -0.34
CA ALA A 155 -1.25 -12.83 0.11
C ALA A 155 -2.78 -12.64 0.10
N ASN A 156 -3.51 -13.76 0.01
CA ASN A 156 -4.96 -13.77 0.04
C ASN A 156 -5.46 -14.98 0.85
N TRP A 157 -6.49 -14.77 1.67
CA TRP A 157 -7.16 -15.85 2.40
C TRP A 157 -8.15 -16.65 1.53
N ASP A 158 -8.62 -16.09 0.42
CA ASP A 158 -9.59 -16.72 -0.48
C ASP A 158 -8.87 -17.54 -1.56
N ALA A 159 -8.98 -18.87 -1.47
CA ALA A 159 -8.42 -19.78 -2.47
C ALA A 159 -9.08 -19.64 -3.86
N SER A 160 -10.29 -19.07 -3.93
CA SER A 160 -11.03 -18.86 -5.18
C SER A 160 -10.73 -17.53 -5.87
N ALA A 161 -9.98 -16.64 -5.23
CA ALA A 161 -9.60 -15.37 -5.83
C ALA A 161 -8.71 -15.58 -7.07
N PRO A 162 -8.82 -14.72 -8.10
CA PRO A 162 -7.95 -14.79 -9.27
C PRO A 162 -6.48 -14.60 -8.83
N PRO A 163 -5.51 -15.15 -9.59
CA PRO A 163 -4.09 -14.93 -9.34
C PRO A 163 -3.74 -13.43 -9.26
N PHE A 164 -2.75 -13.06 -8.45
CA PHE A 164 -2.40 -11.66 -8.17
C PHE A 164 -2.17 -10.82 -9.43
N LEU A 165 -1.44 -11.33 -10.42
CA LEU A 165 -1.16 -10.60 -11.65
C LEU A 165 -2.41 -10.39 -12.52
N GLU A 166 -3.36 -11.31 -12.46
CA GLU A 166 -4.67 -11.16 -13.09
C GLU A 166 -5.52 -10.15 -12.34
N HIS A 167 -5.45 -10.16 -11.00
CA HIS A 167 -6.11 -9.16 -10.16
C HIS A 167 -5.61 -7.74 -10.45
N LEU A 168 -4.30 -7.53 -10.59
CA LEU A 168 -3.72 -6.25 -10.99
C LEU A 168 -4.09 -5.86 -12.43
N GLY A 169 -4.11 -6.85 -13.34
CA GLY A 169 -4.34 -6.60 -14.75
C GLY A 169 -3.36 -5.55 -15.32
N GLU A 170 -3.87 -4.61 -16.10
CA GLU A 170 -3.07 -3.52 -16.68
C GLU A 170 -2.60 -2.48 -15.66
N PHE A 171 -3.17 -2.45 -14.43
CA PHE A 171 -2.71 -1.59 -13.36
C PHE A 171 -1.28 -1.92 -12.90
N ARG A 172 -0.80 -3.11 -13.23
CA ARG A 172 0.58 -3.57 -12.95
C ARG A 172 1.63 -2.53 -13.36
N ARG A 173 1.45 -1.83 -14.48
CA ARG A 173 2.40 -0.79 -14.93
C ARG A 173 2.63 0.33 -13.91
N PHE A 174 1.63 0.66 -13.09
CA PHE A 174 1.75 1.70 -12.06
C PHE A 174 2.48 1.20 -10.82
N LEU A 175 2.30 -0.08 -10.48
CA LEU A 175 3.10 -0.73 -9.44
C LEU A 175 4.56 -0.85 -9.89
N ASP A 176 4.81 -1.16 -11.17
CA ASP A 176 6.16 -1.24 -11.74
C ASP A 176 6.92 0.11 -11.63
N LEU A 177 6.24 1.26 -11.65
CA LEU A 177 6.87 2.56 -11.42
C LEU A 177 7.48 2.69 -10.01
N ILE A 178 7.05 1.88 -9.04
CA ILE A 178 7.65 1.80 -7.71
C ILE A 178 8.75 0.73 -7.66
N LEU A 179 8.52 -0.41 -8.28
CA LEU A 179 9.35 -1.60 -8.10
C LEU A 179 10.55 -1.65 -9.06
N ASP A 180 10.46 -0.96 -10.19
CA ASP A 180 11.56 -0.85 -11.13
C ASP A 180 12.54 0.26 -10.75
N GLY A 181 13.79 0.14 -11.18
CA GLY A 181 14.81 1.16 -10.96
C GLY A 181 14.47 2.50 -11.60
N TRP A 182 15.02 3.58 -11.07
CA TRP A 182 14.91 4.91 -11.68
C TRP A 182 15.48 4.94 -13.10
N ASP A 183 16.43 4.05 -13.39
CA ASP A 183 17.02 3.83 -14.71
C ASP A 183 16.17 2.91 -15.62
N GLY A 184 15.03 2.42 -15.13
CA GLY A 184 14.10 1.55 -15.88
C GLY A 184 14.46 0.07 -15.87
N ARG A 185 15.44 -0.40 -15.08
CA ARG A 185 15.69 -1.83 -14.87
C ARG A 185 14.60 -2.44 -13.98
N GLU A 186 14.13 -3.62 -14.36
CA GLU A 186 13.05 -4.30 -13.64
C GLU A 186 13.48 -4.78 -12.24
N GLY A 187 12.59 -4.61 -11.26
CA GLY A 187 12.72 -5.19 -9.92
C GLY A 187 13.94 -4.72 -9.14
N GLN A 188 14.40 -3.48 -9.36
CA GLN A 188 15.58 -2.94 -8.69
C GLN A 188 15.28 -2.24 -7.35
N ALA A 189 14.02 -2.13 -6.98
CA ALA A 189 13.65 -1.52 -5.72
C ALA A 189 14.00 -2.41 -4.52
N GLU A 190 14.44 -1.79 -3.45
CA GLU A 190 14.56 -2.39 -2.12
C GLU A 190 14.05 -1.44 -1.05
N LEU A 191 13.73 -1.97 0.14
CA LEU A 191 13.31 -1.12 1.25
C LEU A 191 14.49 -0.35 1.84
N LEU A 192 14.24 0.93 2.08
CA LEU A 192 15.16 1.84 2.75
C LEU A 192 14.85 1.92 4.25
N GLY A 193 15.57 1.15 5.05
CA GLY A 193 15.38 1.13 6.50
C GLY A 193 14.14 0.37 6.96
N GLY A 194 13.67 0.69 8.16
CA GLY A 194 12.49 0.07 8.77
C GLY A 194 11.16 0.64 8.27
N VAL A 195 10.07 -0.04 8.61
CA VAL A 195 8.72 0.41 8.32
C VAL A 195 8.30 1.46 9.35
N GLN A 196 7.82 2.61 8.90
CA GLN A 196 7.23 3.59 9.82
C GLN A 196 5.76 3.20 10.09
N LYS A 197 5.38 3.19 11.36
CA LYS A 197 4.06 2.75 11.81
C LYS A 197 3.46 3.79 12.76
N TRP A 198 2.19 4.15 12.54
CA TRP A 198 1.46 5.05 13.45
C TRP A 198 -0.05 4.86 13.33
N ILE A 199 -0.78 5.37 14.29
CA ILE A 199 -2.25 5.31 14.35
C ILE A 199 -2.84 6.66 13.99
N ILE A 200 -3.90 6.67 13.17
CA ILE A 200 -4.72 7.83 12.87
C ILE A 200 -6.18 7.59 13.32
N PRO A 201 -6.87 8.57 13.93
CA PRO A 201 -8.23 8.41 14.42
C PRO A 201 -9.27 8.63 13.30
N CYS A 202 -9.17 7.91 12.23
CA CYS A 202 -10.15 7.92 11.14
C CYS A 202 -10.34 6.52 10.53
N ASN A 203 -11.38 6.37 9.71
CA ASN A 203 -11.63 5.15 8.96
C ASN A 203 -10.60 4.99 7.82
N TRP A 204 -10.18 3.76 7.55
CA TRP A 204 -9.18 3.41 6.54
C TRP A 204 -9.53 3.89 5.12
N LYS A 205 -10.81 4.10 4.81
CA LYS A 205 -11.25 4.57 3.50
C LYS A 205 -10.91 6.04 3.23
N PHE A 206 -10.73 6.89 4.26
CA PHE A 206 -10.33 8.28 4.03
C PHE A 206 -8.95 8.41 3.37
N PRO A 207 -7.87 7.81 3.92
CA PRO A 207 -6.60 7.83 3.22
C PRO A 207 -6.63 7.05 1.90
N ALA A 208 -7.36 5.92 1.81
CA ALA A 208 -7.47 5.15 0.59
C ALA A 208 -8.09 5.97 -0.55
N GLU A 209 -9.22 6.65 -0.32
CA GLU A 209 -9.84 7.51 -1.34
C GLU A 209 -8.97 8.70 -1.74
N ASN A 210 -8.26 9.30 -0.78
CA ASN A 210 -7.38 10.43 -1.05
C ASN A 210 -6.26 10.03 -2.03
N PHE A 211 -5.68 8.84 -1.87
CA PHE A 211 -4.67 8.33 -2.80
C PHE A 211 -5.27 7.79 -4.11
N SER A 212 -6.55 7.48 -4.14
CA SER A 212 -7.21 6.94 -5.34
C SER A 212 -7.37 7.96 -6.48
N GLY A 213 -7.39 9.24 -6.19
CA GLY A 213 -7.58 10.22 -7.27
C GLY A 213 -7.83 11.65 -6.84
N ASP A 214 -7.66 11.97 -5.56
CA ASP A 214 -7.84 13.35 -5.10
C ASP A 214 -6.62 14.21 -5.42
N THR A 215 -6.71 14.98 -6.52
CA THR A 215 -5.73 16.02 -6.85
C THR A 215 -6.11 17.39 -6.29
N TYR A 216 -7.29 17.51 -5.72
CA TYR A 216 -7.89 18.78 -5.32
C TYR A 216 -7.37 19.30 -3.98
N HIS A 217 -6.91 18.41 -3.10
CA HIS A 217 -6.47 18.77 -1.74
C HIS A 217 -5.11 19.47 -1.66
N ASN A 218 -4.46 19.74 -2.81
CA ASN A 218 -3.16 20.47 -2.83
C ASN A 218 -3.16 21.80 -2.07
N ILE A 219 -4.33 22.39 -1.80
CA ILE A 219 -4.44 23.60 -0.99
C ILE A 219 -4.03 23.36 0.47
N SER A 220 -4.30 22.16 1.00
CA SER A 220 -3.91 21.77 2.37
C SER A 220 -2.40 21.69 2.54
N HIS A 221 -1.66 21.39 1.46
CA HIS A 221 -0.19 21.33 1.46
C HIS A 221 0.53 22.66 1.23
N ARG A 222 -0.17 23.77 1.36
CA ARG A 222 0.46 25.09 1.17
C ARG A 222 1.56 25.37 2.19
N SER A 223 1.41 24.89 3.41
CA SER A 223 2.41 24.98 4.47
C SER A 223 3.74 24.36 4.06
N VAL A 224 3.69 23.17 3.45
CA VAL A 224 4.83 22.43 2.94
C VAL A 224 5.57 23.21 1.84
N ASP A 225 4.82 23.87 0.95
CA ASP A 225 5.39 24.70 -0.10
C ASP A 225 6.05 25.96 0.45
N LEU A 226 5.45 26.59 1.47
CA LEU A 226 5.98 27.81 2.09
C LEU A 226 7.32 27.59 2.82
N VAL A 227 7.50 26.42 3.45
CA VAL A 227 8.76 26.10 4.15
C VAL A 227 9.80 25.41 3.26
N GLY A 228 9.46 25.10 2.02
CA GLY A 228 10.40 24.48 1.07
C GLY A 228 10.74 23.04 1.42
N ALA A 229 9.76 22.21 1.76
CA ALA A 229 9.98 20.80 2.13
C ALA A 229 10.29 19.87 0.95
N GLY A 230 10.35 20.37 -0.28
CA GLY A 230 10.74 19.59 -1.44
C GLY A 230 12.19 19.08 -1.38
N PRO A 231 12.61 18.21 -2.32
CA PRO A 231 13.93 17.54 -2.29
C PRO A 231 15.11 18.49 -2.24
N SER A 232 15.03 19.66 -2.87
CA SER A 232 16.09 20.69 -2.89
C SER A 232 15.88 21.80 -1.85
N GLY A 233 15.02 21.61 -0.85
CA GLY A 233 14.68 22.66 0.11
C GLY A 233 13.85 23.79 -0.53
N ARG A 234 13.13 23.52 -1.61
CA ARG A 234 12.26 24.45 -2.32
C ARG A 234 10.82 23.98 -2.27
N SER A 235 9.89 24.86 -2.69
CA SER A 235 8.50 24.47 -2.90
C SER A 235 8.37 23.29 -3.87
N ARG A 236 7.41 22.39 -3.65
CA ARG A 236 7.08 21.31 -4.60
C ARG A 236 6.72 21.86 -5.98
N ARG A 237 6.12 23.05 -6.04
CA ARG A 237 5.68 23.71 -7.26
C ARG A 237 6.81 24.28 -8.09
N ASP A 238 7.98 24.50 -7.49
CA ASP A 238 9.16 25.03 -8.18
C ASP A 238 9.82 24.02 -9.11
N TYR A 239 9.35 22.77 -9.09
CA TYR A 239 9.89 21.71 -9.96
C TYR A 239 9.39 21.78 -11.39
N GLY A 240 8.50 22.69 -11.75
CA GLY A 240 8.03 22.91 -13.12
C GLY A 240 7.36 21.72 -13.83
N GLU A 241 7.69 20.49 -13.43
CA GLU A 241 7.16 19.25 -13.98
C GLU A 241 5.65 19.17 -13.88
N LEU A 242 5.11 19.51 -12.73
CA LEU A 242 3.68 19.40 -12.43
C LEU A 242 2.85 20.45 -13.17
N ASN A 243 3.47 21.55 -13.63
CA ASN A 243 2.78 22.64 -14.31
C ASN A 243 2.63 22.45 -15.80
N VAL A 244 3.45 21.56 -16.41
CA VAL A 244 3.47 21.32 -17.87
C VAL A 244 2.99 19.92 -18.24
N ALA A 245 2.88 19.00 -17.27
CA ALA A 245 2.45 17.64 -17.53
C ALA A 245 0.93 17.51 -17.52
N ARG A 246 0.39 16.73 -18.46
CA ARG A 246 -1.01 16.33 -18.43
C ARG A 246 -1.27 15.45 -17.21
N LYS A 247 -2.35 15.76 -16.51
CA LYS A 247 -2.85 14.97 -15.37
C LYS A 247 -4.00 14.10 -15.83
N LEU A 248 -3.82 12.79 -15.69
CA LEU A 248 -4.85 11.81 -15.98
C LEU A 248 -5.23 11.08 -14.70
N HIS A 249 -6.52 10.99 -14.42
CA HIS A 249 -7.05 10.03 -13.46
C HIS A 249 -7.39 8.74 -14.22
N VAL A 250 -6.82 7.63 -13.79
CA VAL A 250 -6.98 6.31 -14.39
C VAL A 250 -7.63 5.39 -13.38
N ALA A 251 -8.75 4.79 -13.73
CA ALA A 251 -9.47 3.83 -12.91
C ALA A 251 -9.63 2.49 -13.64
N ILE A 252 -9.45 1.39 -12.90
CA ILE A 252 -9.79 0.04 -13.34
C ILE A 252 -11.04 -0.41 -12.56
N PRO A 253 -12.25 -0.11 -13.05
CA PRO A 253 -13.48 -0.21 -12.25
C PRO A 253 -13.75 -1.61 -11.71
N ASP A 254 -13.49 -2.65 -12.53
CA ASP A 254 -13.78 -4.05 -12.16
C ASP A 254 -12.84 -4.59 -11.08
N ARG A 255 -11.74 -3.87 -10.78
CA ARG A 255 -10.72 -4.25 -9.80
C ARG A 255 -10.60 -3.26 -8.64
N GLY A 256 -11.19 -2.06 -8.76
CA GLY A 256 -11.14 -1.01 -7.77
C GLY A 256 -9.80 -0.26 -7.69
N HIS A 257 -8.85 -0.53 -8.61
CA HIS A 257 -7.55 0.16 -8.63
C HIS A 257 -7.67 1.49 -9.32
N GLN A 258 -7.01 2.51 -8.77
CA GLN A 258 -7.06 3.87 -9.30
C GLN A 258 -5.70 4.57 -9.12
N THR A 259 -5.38 5.51 -10.00
CA THR A 259 -4.18 6.35 -9.86
C THR A 259 -4.32 7.64 -10.61
N ILE A 260 -3.59 8.63 -10.15
CA ILE A 260 -3.27 9.80 -10.97
C ILE A 260 -1.94 9.53 -11.66
N THR A 261 -1.82 9.93 -12.89
CA THR A 261 -0.57 9.83 -13.64
C THR A 261 -0.33 11.08 -14.44
N TYR A 262 0.94 11.38 -14.68
CA TYR A 262 1.39 12.51 -15.46
C TYR A 262 2.16 12.00 -16.66
N MET A 263 2.06 12.74 -17.76
CA MET A 263 2.82 12.45 -18.98
C MET A 263 3.80 13.58 -19.24
N LEU A 264 5.09 13.26 -19.25
CA LEU A 264 6.12 14.25 -19.60
C LEU A 264 6.10 14.58 -21.10
N PRO A 265 6.29 15.83 -21.48
CA PRO A 265 6.53 16.22 -22.88
C PRO A 265 7.72 15.46 -23.49
N LYS A 266 7.74 15.30 -24.82
CA LYS A 266 8.85 14.60 -25.50
C LYS A 266 10.18 15.33 -25.36
N ASP A 267 10.13 16.65 -25.28
CA ASP A 267 11.27 17.56 -25.14
C ASP A 267 11.59 17.90 -23.67
N HIS A 268 10.93 17.23 -22.73
CA HIS A 268 11.17 17.44 -21.31
C HIS A 268 12.64 17.26 -20.97
N GLN A 269 13.22 18.26 -20.30
CA GLN A 269 14.59 18.22 -19.81
C GLN A 269 14.64 17.67 -18.37
N PRO A 270 15.65 16.85 -18.02
CA PRO A 270 15.84 16.38 -16.65
C PRO A 270 15.86 17.57 -15.69
N GLN A 271 15.07 17.47 -14.63
CA GLN A 271 15.00 18.56 -13.66
C GLN A 271 16.12 18.53 -12.65
N ALA A 272 16.54 19.71 -12.27
CA ALA A 272 17.45 19.96 -11.18
C ALA A 272 16.78 19.78 -9.79
N ALA A 273 16.05 18.70 -9.60
CA ALA A 273 15.30 18.44 -8.37
C ALA A 273 16.17 18.33 -7.13
N TYR A 274 17.47 18.15 -7.28
CA TYR A 274 18.42 17.95 -6.18
C TYR A 274 19.63 18.90 -6.27
N GLN A 275 19.40 20.13 -6.70
CA GLN A 275 20.46 21.13 -6.97
C GLN A 275 21.39 21.40 -5.79
N ASN A 276 20.90 21.24 -4.55
CA ASN A 276 21.69 21.41 -3.34
C ASN A 276 22.50 20.16 -2.94
N SER A 277 22.41 19.08 -3.73
CA SER A 277 23.21 17.86 -3.56
C SER A 277 23.72 17.38 -4.92
N PRO A 278 24.90 17.84 -5.38
CA PRO A 278 25.43 17.54 -6.72
C PRO A 278 25.51 16.03 -7.03
N GLU A 279 25.93 15.23 -6.05
CA GLU A 279 26.04 13.77 -6.21
C GLU A 279 24.67 13.11 -6.43
N VAL A 280 23.64 13.55 -5.69
CA VAL A 280 22.26 13.05 -5.85
C VAL A 280 21.65 13.52 -7.17
N ALA A 281 21.89 14.77 -7.55
CA ALA A 281 21.46 15.32 -8.84
C ALA A 281 22.06 14.54 -10.00
N GLU A 282 23.35 14.24 -9.96
CA GLU A 282 24.07 13.46 -10.98
C GLU A 282 23.53 12.04 -11.08
N TYR A 283 23.26 11.38 -9.95
CA TYR A 283 22.66 10.05 -9.94
C TYR A 283 21.33 10.03 -10.67
N PHE A 284 20.39 10.94 -10.35
CA PHE A 284 19.09 10.99 -10.99
C PHE A 284 19.15 11.40 -12.45
N ARG A 285 20.09 12.29 -12.82
CA ARG A 285 20.34 12.64 -14.23
C ARG A 285 20.76 11.41 -15.02
N HIS A 286 21.71 10.63 -14.49
CA HIS A 286 22.15 9.40 -15.11
C HIS A 286 21.01 8.37 -15.25
N CYS A 287 20.25 8.15 -14.19
CA CYS A 287 19.10 7.24 -14.22
C CYS A 287 18.08 7.65 -15.29
N GLU A 288 17.79 8.93 -15.42
CA GLU A 288 16.83 9.42 -16.43
C GLU A 288 17.36 9.24 -17.86
N GLU A 289 18.65 9.47 -18.09
CA GLU A 289 19.30 9.21 -19.39
C GLU A 289 19.22 7.73 -19.76
N GLU A 290 19.53 6.82 -18.84
CA GLU A 290 19.44 5.39 -19.06
C GLU A 290 17.99 4.94 -19.33
N ARG A 291 17.02 5.46 -18.57
CA ARG A 291 15.60 5.17 -18.79
C ARG A 291 15.13 5.60 -20.15
N ARG A 292 15.58 6.76 -20.66
CA ARG A 292 15.24 7.25 -22.00
C ARG A 292 15.81 6.38 -23.13
N ARG A 293 16.96 5.73 -22.90
CA ARG A 293 17.58 4.81 -23.86
C ARG A 293 16.86 3.47 -23.94
N ARG A 294 16.10 3.10 -22.89
CA ARG A 294 15.35 1.84 -22.86
C ARG A 294 14.07 1.98 -23.66
N PRO A 295 13.79 1.05 -24.60
CA PRO A 295 12.55 1.06 -25.36
C PRO A 295 11.36 0.77 -24.42
N GLY A 296 10.32 1.57 -24.51
CA GLY A 296 9.08 1.32 -23.77
C GLY A 296 8.21 2.56 -23.64
N ALA A 297 6.90 2.35 -23.68
CA ALA A 297 5.90 3.41 -23.58
C ALA A 297 5.90 4.09 -22.19
N ASN A 298 6.44 3.43 -21.16
CA ASN A 298 6.43 3.94 -19.78
C ASN A 298 7.57 4.94 -19.48
N SER A 299 8.53 5.16 -20.40
CA SER A 299 9.68 6.05 -20.15
C SER A 299 9.30 7.48 -19.82
N ARG A 300 8.13 7.93 -20.27
CA ARG A 300 7.58 9.27 -20.05
C ARG A 300 6.43 9.31 -19.05
N LEU A 301 5.96 8.14 -18.62
CA LEU A 301 4.89 8.02 -17.64
C LEU A 301 5.45 8.32 -16.26
N ILE A 302 4.83 9.24 -15.56
CA ILE A 302 5.14 9.56 -14.18
C ILE A 302 3.95 9.14 -13.34
N GLY A 303 4.19 8.22 -12.43
CA GLY A 303 3.21 7.91 -11.43
C GLY A 303 3.07 9.05 -10.41
N ALA A 304 1.87 9.23 -9.95
CA ALA A 304 1.47 10.08 -8.84
C ALA A 304 0.70 9.22 -7.83
N PRO A 305 0.02 9.80 -6.84
CA PRO A 305 -0.76 9.00 -5.91
C PRO A 305 -1.68 8.01 -6.60
N GLY A 306 -1.74 6.81 -6.10
CA GLY A 306 -2.62 5.73 -6.58
C GLY A 306 -2.95 4.76 -5.47
N GLU A 307 -3.92 3.89 -5.73
CA GLU A 307 -4.40 2.88 -4.78
C GLU A 307 -4.58 1.52 -5.46
N ILE A 308 -3.96 0.50 -4.89
CA ILE A 308 -4.33 -0.89 -5.17
C ILE A 308 -5.37 -1.28 -4.13
N PHE A 309 -6.59 -1.51 -4.60
CA PHE A 309 -7.69 -1.92 -3.73
C PHE A 309 -7.33 -3.21 -2.94
N PRO A 310 -7.63 -3.28 -1.64
CA PRO A 310 -8.44 -2.32 -0.88
C PRO A 310 -7.65 -1.18 -0.20
N ASN A 311 -6.37 -1.34 0.14
CA ASN A 311 -5.73 -0.53 1.16
C ASN A 311 -4.24 -0.26 0.94
N VAL A 312 -3.76 -0.33 -0.30
CA VAL A 312 -2.33 -0.10 -0.61
C VAL A 312 -2.15 1.12 -1.49
N ALA A 313 -1.72 2.21 -0.87
CA ALA A 313 -1.41 3.43 -1.59
C ALA A 313 -0.03 3.39 -2.24
N LEU A 314 0.03 3.93 -3.45
CA LEU A 314 1.23 4.08 -4.26
C LEU A 314 1.65 5.54 -4.30
N LEU A 315 2.93 5.83 -4.05
CA LEU A 315 3.54 7.10 -4.36
C LEU A 315 4.87 6.84 -5.08
N PRO A 316 4.86 6.76 -6.44
CA PRO A 316 5.99 6.17 -7.18
C PRO A 316 7.16 7.09 -7.42
N ARG A 317 7.14 8.35 -6.97
CA ARG A 317 8.26 9.25 -7.23
C ARG A 317 9.03 9.67 -5.99
N GLN A 318 8.61 10.73 -5.36
CA GLN A 318 9.37 11.36 -4.30
C GLN A 318 8.42 11.93 -3.25
N PRO A 319 8.39 11.29 -2.10
CA PRO A 319 9.09 10.05 -1.77
C PRO A 319 8.52 8.83 -2.50
N ARG A 320 9.38 7.84 -2.82
CA ARG A 320 8.97 6.57 -3.44
C ARG A 320 8.53 5.61 -2.35
N THR A 321 7.22 5.43 -2.20
CA THR A 321 6.65 4.68 -1.08
C THR A 321 5.44 3.85 -1.46
N LEU A 322 5.23 2.78 -0.68
CA LEU A 322 3.93 2.16 -0.47
C LEU A 322 3.45 2.53 0.94
N ALA A 323 2.17 2.86 1.07
CA ALA A 323 1.52 2.95 2.37
C ALA A 323 0.41 1.90 2.46
N VAL A 324 0.22 1.33 3.64
CA VAL A 324 -0.85 0.36 3.88
C VAL A 324 -1.74 0.91 4.99
N TRP A 325 -3.04 1.00 4.68
CA TRP A 325 -4.06 1.49 5.58
C TRP A 325 -4.70 0.31 6.31
N HIS A 326 -4.05 -0.18 7.39
CA HIS A 326 -4.56 -1.30 8.16
C HIS A 326 -5.76 -0.89 9.00
N PRO A 327 -6.94 -1.49 8.78
CA PRO A 327 -8.10 -1.22 9.61
C PRO A 327 -7.88 -1.74 11.03
N VAL A 328 -8.18 -0.90 12.03
CA VAL A 328 -8.16 -1.28 13.46
C VAL A 328 -9.58 -1.28 14.01
N SER A 329 -10.39 -0.34 13.55
CA SER A 329 -11.83 -0.25 13.81
C SER A 329 -12.48 0.65 12.76
N ALA A 330 -13.80 0.85 12.84
CA ALA A 330 -14.49 1.85 12.01
C ALA A 330 -13.93 3.27 12.21
N HIS A 331 -13.20 3.51 13.31
CA HIS A 331 -12.77 4.84 13.76
C HIS A 331 -11.25 4.99 13.91
N GLN A 332 -10.50 3.97 13.53
CA GLN A 332 -9.06 3.97 13.72
C GLN A 332 -8.35 3.15 12.64
N THR A 333 -7.28 3.69 12.11
CA THR A 333 -6.42 3.08 11.09
C THR A 333 -4.99 3.09 11.57
N GLU A 334 -4.29 1.96 11.42
CA GLU A 334 -2.85 1.89 11.58
C GLU A 334 -2.19 2.02 10.22
N VAL A 335 -1.36 3.03 10.06
CA VAL A 335 -0.64 3.31 8.81
C VAL A 335 0.73 2.68 8.88
N TRP A 336 1.07 1.93 7.84
CA TRP A 336 2.43 1.44 7.63
C TRP A 336 2.98 2.03 6.35
N ARG A 337 4.15 2.70 6.42
CA ARG A 337 4.79 3.29 5.25
C ARG A 337 6.15 2.65 5.00
N PHE A 338 6.29 2.15 3.77
CA PHE A 338 7.46 1.48 3.24
C PHE A 338 8.14 2.42 2.25
N PHE A 339 9.41 2.77 2.50
CA PHE A 339 10.20 3.61 1.62
C PHE A 339 11.08 2.76 0.71
N PHE A 340 11.15 3.12 -0.57
CA PHE A 340 11.91 2.37 -1.56
C PHE A 340 13.05 3.20 -2.15
N VAL A 341 14.16 2.52 -2.44
CA VAL A 341 15.31 3.06 -3.17
C VAL A 341 15.78 2.02 -4.18
N ASP A 342 16.59 2.43 -5.13
CA ASP A 342 17.27 1.47 -5.99
C ASP A 342 18.32 0.71 -5.20
N ARG A 343 18.36 -0.60 -5.35
CA ARG A 343 19.31 -1.50 -4.68
C ARG A 343 20.76 -1.04 -4.89
N ASP A 344 21.08 -0.64 -6.12
CA ASP A 344 22.44 -0.24 -6.52
C ASP A 344 22.72 1.27 -6.31
N ALA A 345 21.77 2.02 -5.74
CA ALA A 345 22.00 3.44 -5.47
C ALA A 345 23.20 3.65 -4.52
N PRO A 346 24.07 4.60 -4.80
CA PRO A 346 25.21 4.94 -3.93
C PRO A 346 24.74 5.28 -2.50
N ARG A 347 25.55 4.95 -1.51
CA ARG A 347 25.23 5.22 -0.09
C ARG A 347 24.88 6.68 0.20
N PRO A 348 25.56 7.69 -0.35
CA PRO A 348 25.16 9.09 -0.16
C PRO A 348 23.77 9.39 -0.69
N VAL A 349 23.37 8.80 -1.83
CA VAL A 349 22.01 8.92 -2.39
C VAL A 349 20.98 8.27 -1.45
N LYS A 350 21.24 7.05 -0.98
CA LYS A 350 20.35 6.37 -0.01
C LYS A 350 20.17 7.19 1.27
N ASN A 351 21.25 7.74 1.82
CA ASN A 351 21.21 8.58 3.02
C ASN A 351 20.37 9.85 2.79
N PHE A 352 20.61 10.53 1.67
CA PHE A 352 19.86 11.73 1.31
C PHE A 352 18.34 11.43 1.16
N LEU A 353 18.01 10.35 0.46
CA LEU A 353 16.61 9.95 0.26
C LEU A 353 15.95 9.57 1.58
N ARG A 354 16.63 8.83 2.46
CA ARG A 354 16.10 8.52 3.80
C ARG A 354 15.74 9.79 4.56
N ASP A 355 16.66 10.75 4.64
CA ASP A 355 16.47 11.98 5.39
C ASP A 355 15.37 12.87 4.74
N TYR A 356 15.29 12.87 3.42
CA TYR A 356 14.23 13.53 2.69
C TYR A 356 12.86 12.85 2.92
N TYR A 357 12.79 11.53 2.83
CA TYR A 357 11.54 10.79 2.97
C TYR A 357 10.94 10.95 4.38
N ILE A 358 11.75 10.88 5.41
CA ILE A 358 11.31 11.10 6.81
C ILE A 358 10.75 12.51 6.99
N ARG A 359 11.38 13.52 6.40
CA ARG A 359 10.92 14.90 6.49
C ARG A 359 9.63 15.17 5.70
N TYR A 360 9.42 14.46 4.59
CA TYR A 360 8.32 14.68 3.67
C TYR A 360 7.08 13.85 4.04
N SER A 361 7.25 12.54 4.28
CA SER A 361 6.18 11.60 4.57
C SER A 361 6.42 10.86 5.88
N GLY A 362 5.37 10.22 6.39
CA GLY A 362 5.40 9.49 7.66
C GLY A 362 4.93 10.34 8.83
N PRO A 363 4.95 9.82 10.07
CA PRO A 363 4.27 10.45 11.21
C PRO A 363 4.83 11.83 11.57
N ALA A 364 6.09 12.12 11.24
CA ALA A 364 6.75 13.41 11.41
C ALA A 364 6.89 14.17 10.07
N GLY A 365 6.39 13.61 8.97
CA GLY A 365 6.48 14.22 7.64
C GLY A 365 5.44 15.30 7.45
N MET A 366 5.84 16.42 6.86
CA MET A 366 4.99 17.60 6.76
C MET A 366 3.74 17.37 5.90
N THR A 367 3.86 16.67 4.75
CA THR A 367 2.71 16.39 3.89
C THR A 367 1.73 15.43 4.54
N GLU A 368 2.22 14.45 5.29
CA GLU A 368 1.38 13.48 5.97
C GLU A 368 0.55 14.12 7.10
N GLN A 369 1.12 15.09 7.81
CA GLN A 369 0.41 15.80 8.89
C GLN A 369 -0.75 16.62 8.34
N ASP A 370 -0.57 17.28 7.20
CA ASP A 370 -1.64 18.02 6.52
C ASP A 370 -2.79 17.08 6.13
N ASP A 371 -2.46 15.92 5.56
CA ASP A 371 -3.43 14.90 5.15
C ASP A 371 -4.15 14.30 6.36
N MET A 372 -3.42 13.91 7.40
CA MET A 372 -3.99 13.34 8.62
C MET A 372 -4.99 14.29 9.30
N GLU A 373 -4.72 15.58 9.31
CA GLU A 373 -5.66 16.58 9.85
C GLU A 373 -6.96 16.58 9.07
N ASN A 374 -6.89 16.58 7.72
CA ASN A 374 -8.07 16.54 6.87
C ASN A 374 -8.91 15.27 7.12
N TRP A 375 -8.29 14.10 7.15
CA TRP A 375 -8.98 12.82 7.36
C TRP A 375 -9.61 12.72 8.75
N ASN A 376 -8.88 13.16 9.77
CA ASN A 376 -9.35 13.14 11.17
C ASN A 376 -10.57 14.03 11.36
N TYR A 377 -10.54 15.25 10.84
CA TYR A 377 -11.66 16.18 10.96
C TYR A 377 -12.85 15.77 10.10
N ALA A 378 -12.62 15.27 8.87
CA ALA A 378 -13.69 14.75 8.03
C ALA A 378 -14.39 13.55 8.69
N HIS A 379 -13.62 12.61 9.28
CA HIS A 379 -14.16 11.49 10.04
C HIS A 379 -14.95 11.96 11.27
N SER A 380 -14.36 12.82 12.09
CA SER A 380 -14.99 13.36 13.30
C SER A 380 -16.29 14.07 12.98
N ALA A 381 -16.31 14.95 11.97
CA ALA A 381 -17.49 15.66 11.51
C ALA A 381 -18.59 14.72 10.97
N SER A 382 -18.22 13.56 10.44
CA SER A 382 -19.18 12.59 9.87
C SER A 382 -19.89 11.73 10.91
N ARG A 383 -19.45 11.74 12.17
CA ARG A 383 -20.07 10.97 13.26
C ARG A 383 -21.40 11.56 13.75
N GLY A 384 -21.60 12.85 13.52
CA GLY A 384 -22.78 13.59 14.00
C GLY A 384 -24.08 13.11 13.33
N VAL A 385 -25.16 12.98 14.11
CA VAL A 385 -26.49 12.53 13.60
C VAL A 385 -27.00 13.42 12.48
N ILE A 386 -26.78 14.72 12.55
CA ILE A 386 -27.23 15.66 11.52
C ILE A 386 -26.34 15.53 10.28
N ALA A 387 -25.00 15.50 10.47
CA ALA A 387 -24.06 15.38 9.36
C ALA A 387 -24.31 14.12 8.50
N ARG A 388 -24.64 12.99 9.12
CA ARG A 388 -24.95 11.74 8.41
C ARG A 388 -26.18 11.80 7.51
N ARG A 389 -27.03 12.81 7.64
CA ARG A 389 -28.18 13.05 6.74
C ARG A 389 -27.77 13.71 5.43
N HIS A 390 -26.54 14.21 5.33
CA HIS A 390 -26.00 14.91 4.18
C HIS A 390 -24.85 14.09 3.59
N PRO A 391 -25.01 13.49 2.40
CA PRO A 391 -23.98 12.67 1.78
C PRO A 391 -22.77 13.50 1.38
N TYR A 392 -21.65 12.82 1.07
CA TYR A 392 -20.54 13.40 0.36
C TYR A 392 -20.82 13.48 -1.12
N THR A 393 -20.14 14.40 -1.83
CA THR A 393 -20.25 14.62 -3.27
C THR A 393 -18.97 14.20 -3.96
N TYR A 394 -19.09 13.26 -4.90
CA TYR A 394 -18.00 12.74 -5.73
C TYR A 394 -18.29 12.98 -7.22
N GLU A 395 -18.80 14.15 -7.56
CA GLU A 395 -19.22 14.49 -8.93
C GLU A 395 -18.04 14.87 -9.85
N MET A 396 -16.85 15.10 -9.29
CA MET A 396 -15.69 15.52 -10.06
C MET A 396 -15.33 14.49 -11.14
N GLY A 397 -15.38 14.91 -12.41
CA GLY A 397 -15.05 14.06 -13.55
C GLY A 397 -16.16 13.09 -13.98
N MET A 398 -17.31 13.07 -13.32
CA MET A 398 -18.43 12.20 -13.70
C MET A 398 -18.94 12.53 -15.12
N GLY A 399 -19.20 11.48 -15.89
CA GLY A 399 -19.66 11.62 -17.28
C GLY A 399 -18.56 11.99 -18.30
N HIS A 400 -17.34 12.26 -17.83
CA HIS A 400 -16.21 12.63 -18.69
C HIS A 400 -15.14 11.55 -18.81
N ALA A 401 -15.35 10.38 -18.26
CA ALA A 401 -14.44 9.26 -18.37
C ALA A 401 -14.47 8.67 -19.79
N VAL A 402 -13.30 8.41 -20.35
CA VAL A 402 -13.11 7.85 -21.69
C VAL A 402 -12.44 6.48 -21.56
N GLU A 403 -12.99 5.46 -22.22
CA GLU A 403 -12.34 4.16 -22.40
C GLU A 403 -11.39 4.20 -23.59
N ASN A 404 -10.34 3.39 -23.57
CA ASN A 404 -9.34 3.33 -24.63
C ASN A 404 -8.67 4.69 -24.92
N TYR A 405 -8.44 5.48 -23.87
CA TYR A 405 -7.74 6.76 -24.00
C TYR A 405 -6.32 6.54 -24.52
N GLU A 406 -5.99 7.26 -25.59
CA GLU A 406 -4.66 7.20 -26.20
C GLU A 406 -3.98 8.56 -26.12
N TRP A 407 -2.71 8.55 -25.70
CA TRP A 407 -1.87 9.73 -25.65
C TRP A 407 -0.53 9.47 -26.32
N GLU A 408 -0.30 10.11 -27.46
CA GLU A 408 0.93 9.99 -28.25
C GLU A 408 1.40 8.53 -28.48
N GLY A 409 0.48 7.65 -28.80
CA GLY A 409 0.73 6.22 -29.04
C GLY A 409 0.80 5.36 -27.78
N LEU A 410 0.59 5.94 -26.60
CA LEU A 410 0.44 5.19 -25.36
C LEU A 410 -1.04 5.03 -25.01
N ARG A 411 -1.54 3.80 -25.08
CA ARG A 411 -2.87 3.46 -24.59
C ARG A 411 -2.85 3.36 -23.07
N MET A 412 -3.76 4.12 -22.43
CA MET A 412 -4.00 4.05 -20.99
C MET A 412 -5.04 2.97 -20.69
N PRO A 413 -4.89 2.21 -19.58
CA PRO A 413 -5.83 1.17 -19.21
C PRO A 413 -7.11 1.75 -18.60
N GLY A 414 -8.20 0.95 -18.62
CA GLY A 414 -9.44 1.24 -17.93
C GLY A 414 -10.14 2.52 -18.39
N ARG A 415 -10.69 3.26 -17.42
CA ARG A 415 -11.37 4.53 -17.64
C ARG A 415 -10.47 5.69 -17.27
N VAL A 416 -10.39 6.70 -18.14
CA VAL A 416 -9.51 7.85 -17.98
C VAL A 416 -10.29 9.14 -17.98
N VAL A 417 -10.04 9.99 -16.99
CA VAL A 417 -10.47 11.39 -16.96
C VAL A 417 -9.23 12.27 -17.15
N ASP A 418 -9.26 13.14 -18.17
CA ASP A 418 -8.19 14.12 -18.40
C ASP A 418 -8.44 15.36 -17.54
N LEU A 419 -7.75 15.43 -16.40
CA LEU A 419 -7.91 16.49 -15.41
C LEU A 419 -7.31 17.82 -15.84
N THR A 420 -6.48 17.85 -16.89
CA THR A 420 -5.96 19.10 -17.45
C THR A 420 -7.00 19.92 -18.21
N LYS A 421 -8.07 19.28 -18.64
CA LYS A 421 -9.17 19.94 -19.35
C LYS A 421 -10.29 20.42 -18.44
N ALA A 422 -10.20 20.10 -17.16
CA ALA A 422 -11.19 20.45 -16.13
C ALA A 422 -10.83 21.72 -15.34
N GLN A 423 -9.85 22.49 -15.83
CA GLN A 423 -9.47 23.79 -15.24
C GLN A 423 -10.07 24.93 -16.02
#